data_266f29ab9c5af5ee23d72c1a7f4c19b0
#
_entry.id   266f29ab9c5af5ee23d72c1a7f4c19b0
#
_cell.length_a   1.000
_cell.length_b   1.000
_cell.length_c   1.000
_cell.angle_alpha   90.00
_cell.angle_beta   90.00
_cell.angle_gamma   90.00
#
_symmetry.space_group_name_H-M   'P 1'
#
loop_
_entity.id
_entity.type
_entity.pdbx_description
1 polymer ?
#
loop_
_entity_poly.entity_id
_entity_poly.type
_entity_poly.pdbx_seq_one_letter_code
_entity_poly.pdbx_strand_id
1 'polypeptide(L)'
;MKEKGWVEVYTAQGLTEAYIIKGLLEFNGIPTALDYEAVGPLLGLTLNGLGEVRVLVPPQWREKAQALIQEGKDWEANSEKP
;
A
#
# COMPACT_ATOMS: atom_id res chain seq x y z
N MET A 1 -0.86 -7.95 12.43
CA MET A 1 -1.42 -7.10 13.40
C MET A 1 -1.36 -5.64 13.00
N LYS A 2 -2.41 -4.92 13.20
CA LYS A 2 -2.42 -3.55 12.80
C LYS A 2 -1.77 -2.64 13.77
N GLU A 3 -1.17 -1.61 13.27
CA GLU A 3 -0.61 -0.59 14.12
C GLU A 3 -1.75 0.24 14.65
N LYS A 4 -1.82 0.35 15.95
CA LYS A 4 -2.89 1.05 16.57
C LYS A 4 -2.82 2.52 16.25
N GLY A 5 -3.92 3.06 15.78
CA GLY A 5 -3.97 4.48 15.47
C GLY A 5 -3.46 4.85 14.11
N TRP A 6 -2.89 3.91 13.37
CA TRP A 6 -2.43 4.23 12.03
C TRP A 6 -3.63 4.23 11.08
N VAL A 7 -3.49 4.97 9.99
CA VAL A 7 -4.61 5.14 9.09
C VAL A 7 -4.31 4.57 7.72
N GLU A 8 -5.35 4.14 7.05
CA GLU A 8 -5.20 3.57 5.74
C GLU A 8 -5.04 4.66 4.69
N VAL A 9 -4.05 4.56 3.84
CA VAL A 9 -3.84 5.54 2.78
C VAL A 9 -3.98 4.93 1.40
N TYR A 10 -4.03 3.62 1.32
CA TYR A 10 -4.18 2.97 0.02
C TYR A 10 -4.59 1.54 0.21
N THR A 11 -5.40 1.02 -0.69
CA THR A 11 -5.76 -0.38 -0.68
C THR A 11 -5.16 -1.00 -1.92
N ALA A 12 -4.20 -1.86 -1.73
CA ALA A 12 -3.53 -2.49 -2.85
C ALA A 12 -4.23 -3.78 -3.24
N GLN A 13 -4.09 -4.14 -4.48
CA GLN A 13 -4.68 -5.38 -4.95
C GLN A 13 -3.59 -6.43 -4.99
N GLY A 14 -3.31 -7.02 -3.87
CA GLY A 14 -2.31 -8.05 -3.77
C GLY A 14 -1.02 -7.55 -3.15
N LEU A 15 -0.18 -8.49 -2.78
CA LEU A 15 1.03 -8.15 -2.07
C LEU A 15 2.06 -7.43 -2.90
N THR A 16 2.13 -7.75 -4.17
CA THR A 16 3.13 -7.10 -5.00
C THR A 16 2.92 -5.59 -5.04
N GLU A 17 1.71 -5.19 -5.29
CA GLU A 17 1.41 -3.77 -5.33
C GLU A 17 1.63 -3.14 -3.96
N ALA A 18 1.23 -3.87 -2.92
CA ALA A 18 1.38 -3.35 -1.57
C ALA A 18 2.84 -3.11 -1.22
N TYR A 19 3.71 -4.02 -1.61
CA TYR A 19 5.13 -3.84 -1.31
C TYR A 19 5.74 -2.71 -2.12
N ILE A 20 5.26 -2.50 -3.31
CA ILE A 20 5.75 -1.39 -4.10
C ILE A 20 5.38 -0.07 -3.43
N ILE A 21 4.14 0.05 -3.00
CA ILE A 21 3.70 1.25 -2.32
C ILE A 21 4.45 1.43 -1.00
N LYS A 22 4.60 0.35 -0.26
CA LYS A 22 5.31 0.42 1.00
C LYS A 22 6.74 0.89 0.78
N GLY A 23 7.39 0.37 -0.24
CA GLY A 23 8.75 0.77 -0.54
C GLY A 23 8.84 2.25 -0.88
N LEU A 24 7.89 2.73 -1.64
CA LEU A 24 7.87 4.14 -1.99
C LEU A 24 7.77 5.02 -0.74
N LEU A 25 6.87 4.66 0.15
CA LEU A 25 6.67 5.47 1.34
C LEU A 25 7.87 5.39 2.26
N GLU A 26 8.41 4.21 2.46
CA GLU A 26 9.55 4.06 3.35
C GLU A 26 10.79 4.74 2.80
N PHE A 27 10.92 4.73 1.49
CA PHE A 27 12.05 5.41 0.86
C PHE A 27 11.98 6.91 1.17
N ASN A 28 10.80 7.42 1.38
CA ASN A 28 10.61 8.82 1.71
C ASN A 28 10.52 9.07 3.21
N GLY A 29 10.91 8.11 3.99
CA GLY A 29 10.98 8.29 5.43
C GLY A 29 9.67 8.11 6.18
N ILE A 30 8.67 7.55 5.54
CA ILE A 30 7.38 7.37 6.17
C ILE A 30 7.24 5.94 6.69
N PRO A 31 7.03 5.76 7.98
CA PRO A 31 6.80 4.41 8.50
C PRO A 31 5.52 3.84 7.89
N THR A 32 5.57 2.61 7.47
CA THR A 32 4.44 2.02 6.76
C THR A 32 4.20 0.61 7.23
N ALA A 33 2.94 0.23 7.35
CA ALA A 33 2.57 -1.12 7.71
C ALA A 33 1.56 -1.63 6.72
N LEU A 34 1.52 -2.93 6.55
CA LEU A 34 0.55 -3.55 5.68
C LEU A 34 -0.41 -4.36 6.51
N ASP A 35 -1.68 -4.28 6.17
CA ASP A 35 -2.72 -5.00 6.89
C ASP A 35 -3.51 -5.80 5.89
N TYR A 36 -3.43 -7.12 5.96
CA TYR A 36 -4.21 -7.95 5.07
C TYR A 36 -5.04 -8.91 5.89
N GLU A 37 -6.14 -9.27 5.32
CA GLU A 37 -7.06 -10.11 6.02
C GLU A 37 -6.49 -11.49 6.18
N ALA A 38 -6.70 -12.02 7.26
CA ALA A 38 -6.17 -13.28 7.54
C ALA A 38 -6.81 -14.40 6.79
N VAL A 39 -7.84 -14.16 6.17
CA VAL A 39 -8.52 -15.18 5.49
C VAL A 39 -7.68 -15.81 4.46
N GLY A 40 -6.86 -15.07 3.93
CA GLY A 40 -6.10 -15.57 2.90
C GLY A 40 -5.18 -16.70 3.08
N PRO A 41 -4.61 -16.81 4.21
CA PRO A 41 -3.56 -17.73 4.36
C PRO A 41 -3.88 -19.10 3.88
N LEU A 42 -5.06 -19.47 4.01
CA LEU A 42 -5.34 -20.78 3.67
C LEU A 42 -5.70 -21.00 2.26
N LEU A 43 -6.32 -20.07 1.70
CA LEU A 43 -6.82 -20.26 0.43
C LEU A 43 -6.54 -19.27 -0.59
N GLY A 44 -7.33 -18.39 -0.67
CA GLY A 44 -7.34 -17.47 -1.69
C GLY A 44 -6.09 -16.78 -2.00
N LEU A 45 -5.40 -16.43 -0.98
CA LEU A 45 -4.24 -15.70 -1.15
C LEU A 45 -3.31 -16.40 -2.02
N THR A 46 -3.12 -17.60 -1.72
CA THR A 46 -2.16 -18.33 -2.38
C THR A 46 -2.51 -18.54 -3.79
N LEU A 47 -3.71 -18.72 -4.08
CA LEU A 47 -4.07 -18.97 -5.41
C LEU A 47 -3.86 -17.85 -6.34
N ASN A 48 -4.23 -16.72 -5.99
CA ASN A 48 -4.13 -15.60 -6.85
C ASN A 48 -3.24 -14.57 -6.40
N GLY A 49 -2.76 -14.67 -5.20
CA GLY A 49 -1.98 -13.60 -4.62
C GLY A 49 -2.82 -12.38 -4.49
N LEU A 50 -4.07 -12.52 -4.45
CA LEU A 50 -4.89 -11.39 -4.38
C LEU A 50 -5.42 -11.05 -3.06
N GLY A 51 -6.26 -10.60 -2.77
CA GLY A 51 -6.70 -10.15 -1.55
C GLY A 51 -6.31 -8.75 -1.43
N GLU A 52 -7.09 -7.97 -0.77
CA GLU A 52 -6.78 -6.58 -0.58
C GLU A 52 -5.80 -6.43 0.55
N VAL A 53 -4.85 -5.54 0.35
CA VAL A 53 -3.85 -5.27 1.35
C VAL A 53 -3.92 -3.78 1.65
N ARG A 54 -4.17 -3.42 2.88
CA ARG A 54 -4.29 -2.02 3.23
C ARG A 54 -2.94 -1.49 3.63
N VAL A 55 -2.61 -0.32 3.12
CA VAL A 55 -1.34 0.31 3.44
C VAL A 55 -1.62 1.38 4.48
N LEU A 56 -0.98 1.25 5.63
CA LEU A 56 -1.23 2.13 6.76
C LEU A 56 -0.02 2.95 7.13
N VAL A 57 -0.28 4.17 7.60
CA VAL A 57 0.80 5.05 8.07
C VAL A 57 0.31 5.77 9.30
N PRO A 58 1.21 6.32 10.13
CA PRO A 58 0.78 7.13 11.25
C PRO A 58 -0.02 8.33 10.76
N PRO A 59 -0.98 8.80 11.52
CA PRO A 59 -1.85 9.87 11.06
C PRO A 59 -1.14 11.12 10.58
N GLN A 60 -0.03 11.47 11.21
CA GLN A 60 0.67 12.68 10.82
C GLN A 60 1.28 12.58 9.44
N TRP A 61 1.40 11.37 8.91
CA TRP A 61 1.96 11.20 7.59
C TRP A 61 0.92 10.99 6.50
N ARG A 62 -0.34 11.03 6.88
CA ARG A 62 -1.39 10.70 5.96
C ARG A 62 -1.38 11.51 4.68
N GLU A 63 -1.32 12.81 4.82
CA GLU A 63 -1.37 13.65 3.63
C GLU A 63 -0.15 13.46 2.76
N LYS A 64 1.01 13.37 3.37
CA LYS A 64 2.21 13.21 2.59
C LYS A 64 2.21 11.87 1.89
N ALA A 65 1.77 10.84 2.57
CA ALA A 65 1.72 9.52 1.96
C ALA A 65 0.77 9.50 0.78
N GLN A 66 -0.38 10.12 0.93
CA GLN A 66 -1.34 10.14 -0.16
C GLN A 66 -0.80 10.92 -1.35
N ALA A 67 -0.10 12.00 -1.10
CA ALA A 67 0.47 12.76 -2.18
C ALA A 67 1.52 11.97 -2.93
N LEU A 68 2.34 11.23 -2.21
CA LEU A 68 3.36 10.44 -2.86
C LEU A 68 2.77 9.32 -3.70
N ILE A 69 1.73 8.70 -3.20
CA ILE A 69 1.08 7.64 -3.94
C ILE A 69 0.45 8.20 -5.22
N GLN A 70 -0.17 9.34 -5.09
CA GLN A 70 -0.80 9.96 -6.24
C GLN A 70 0.23 10.36 -7.30
N GLU A 71 1.35 10.88 -6.87
CA GLU A 71 2.41 11.22 -7.79
C GLU A 71 2.93 10.01 -8.52
N GLY A 72 3.07 8.92 -7.82
CA GLY A 72 3.54 7.71 -8.45
C GLY A 72 2.57 7.22 -9.52
N LYS A 73 1.30 7.31 -9.22
CA LYS A 73 0.31 6.88 -10.19
C LYS A 73 0.26 7.80 -11.38
N ASP A 74 0.41 9.07 -11.15
CA ASP A 74 0.43 10.02 -12.25
C ASP A 74 1.62 9.77 -13.15
N TRP A 75 2.75 9.48 -12.56
CA TRP A 75 3.94 9.22 -13.32
C TRP A 75 3.76 7.99 -14.20
N GLU A 76 3.16 6.97 -13.66
CA GLU A 76 2.92 5.77 -14.42
C GLU A 76 2.00 6.04 -15.60
N ALA A 77 0.98 6.80 -15.37
CA ALA A 77 0.04 7.12 -16.43
C ALA A 77 0.75 7.89 -17.55
N ASN A 78 1.60 8.81 -17.16
CA ASN A 78 2.32 9.58 -18.15
C ASN A 78 3.36 8.76 -18.90
N SER A 79 3.99 7.88 -18.20
CA SER A 79 5.06 7.14 -18.84
C SER A 79 4.55 6.14 -19.85
N GLU A 80 3.29 5.82 -19.79
CA GLU A 80 2.73 4.94 -20.76
C GLU A 80 2.37 5.62 -22.04
N LYS A 81 2.41 6.90 -22.06
CA LYS A 81 2.05 7.61 -23.24
C LYS A 81 3.23 7.81 -24.12
N PRO A 82 3.08 7.60 -25.37
CA PRO A 82 4.21 7.77 -26.28
C PRO A 82 4.63 9.22 -26.42
#